data_cb105f2e1d17d4c7a5424945728b8232
#
_entry.id   cb105f2e1d17d4c7a5424945728b8232
#
_cell.length_a   1.000
_cell.length_b   1.000
_cell.length_c   1.000
_cell.angle_alpha   90.00
_cell.angle_beta   90.00
_cell.angle_gamma   90.00
#
_symmetry.space_group_name_H-M   'P 1'
#
loop_
_entity.id
_entity.type
_entity.pdbx_description
1 polymer ?
#
loop_
_entity_poly.entity_id
_entity_poly.type
_entity_poly.pdbx_seq_one_letter_code
_entity_poly.pdbx_strand_id
1 'polypeptide(L)'
;MNLKTDTGAYIYRDEMGAGKLLGFQYKVSNQIPTNEMGLTELFFGNWADLLVGDQMGLETYTTLDGTWTDENGIQHNAFEENLAATRALMYDDIAARHAESFICCKNIKVM
;
A
#
# COMPACT_ATOMS: atom_id res chain seq x y z
N MET A 1 -12.38 5.40 15.11
CA MET A 1 -13.85 5.35 15.01
C MET A 1 -14.43 5.84 16.35
N ASN A 2 -15.14 6.99 16.31
CA ASN A 2 -15.60 7.69 17.52
C ASN A 2 -17.08 7.46 17.80
N LEU A 3 -17.55 6.22 17.70
CA LEU A 3 -18.89 5.90 18.13
C LEU A 3 -18.95 5.92 19.66
N LYS A 4 -19.77 6.81 20.20
CA LYS A 4 -20.02 6.96 21.63
C LYS A 4 -21.44 6.51 21.95
N THR A 5 -21.61 5.99 23.16
CA THR A 5 -22.95 5.79 23.76
C THR A 5 -23.56 7.14 24.14
N ASP A 6 -24.86 7.18 24.45
CA ASP A 6 -25.54 8.39 24.99
C ASP A 6 -24.86 8.94 26.25
N THR A 7 -24.14 8.12 26.98
CA THR A 7 -23.33 8.48 28.16
C THR A 7 -21.94 9.01 27.82
N GLY A 8 -21.58 9.11 26.51
CA GLY A 8 -20.30 9.63 26.04
C GLY A 8 -19.13 8.62 26.08
N ALA A 9 -19.36 7.35 26.45
CA ALA A 9 -18.32 6.33 26.43
C ALA A 9 -18.06 5.82 25.01
N TYR A 10 -16.80 5.55 24.67
CA TYR A 10 -16.43 4.96 23.39
C TYR A 10 -16.78 3.48 23.34
N ILE A 11 -17.57 3.07 22.35
CA ILE A 11 -18.12 1.70 22.27
C ILE A 11 -17.04 0.66 21.96
N TYR A 12 -16.05 1.00 21.11
CA TYR A 12 -15.03 0.04 20.64
C TYR A 12 -13.62 0.30 21.18
N ARG A 13 -13.49 1.10 22.22
CA ARG A 13 -12.16 1.50 22.74
C ARG A 13 -11.32 0.31 23.19
N ASP A 14 -11.92 -0.62 23.92
CA ASP A 14 -11.22 -1.77 24.49
C ASP A 14 -10.85 -2.78 23.41
N GLU A 15 -11.74 -3.01 22.44
CA GLU A 15 -11.47 -3.87 21.29
C GLU A 15 -10.34 -3.28 20.41
N MET A 16 -10.37 -1.99 20.14
CA MET A 16 -9.32 -1.32 19.37
C MET A 16 -7.98 -1.33 20.09
N GLY A 17 -7.97 -1.24 21.42
CA GLY A 17 -6.77 -1.42 22.23
C GLY A 17 -6.17 -2.82 22.12
N ALA A 18 -7.01 -3.83 21.90
CA ALA A 18 -6.61 -5.21 21.65
C ALA A 18 -6.29 -5.52 20.16
N GLY A 19 -6.30 -4.52 19.28
CA GLY A 19 -6.05 -4.70 17.84
C GLY A 19 -7.19 -5.38 17.08
N LYS A 20 -8.41 -5.27 17.60
CA LYS A 20 -9.62 -5.86 17.02
C LYS A 20 -10.69 -4.81 16.81
N LEU A 21 -11.53 -5.02 15.82
CA LEU A 21 -12.73 -4.24 15.55
C LEU A 21 -13.87 -5.19 15.20
N LEU A 22 -14.97 -5.17 15.97
CA LEU A 22 -16.10 -6.11 15.83
C LEU A 22 -15.65 -7.58 15.83
N GLY A 23 -14.66 -7.93 16.69
CA GLY A 23 -14.10 -9.27 16.78
C GLY A 23 -13.07 -9.65 15.73
N PHE A 24 -12.88 -8.86 14.66
CA PHE A 24 -11.91 -9.10 13.60
C PHE A 24 -10.61 -8.33 13.86
N GLN A 25 -9.47 -8.95 13.54
CA GLN A 25 -8.18 -8.26 13.59
C GLN A 25 -8.10 -7.20 12.50
N TYR A 26 -7.53 -6.04 12.82
CA TYR A 26 -7.27 -5.00 11.84
C TYR A 26 -5.78 -4.65 11.75
N LYS A 27 -5.37 -4.13 10.63
CA LYS A 27 -4.04 -3.58 10.37
C LYS A 27 -4.16 -2.12 9.94
N VAL A 28 -3.26 -1.30 10.42
CA VAL A 28 -3.16 0.11 10.02
C VAL A 28 -2.03 0.23 8.99
N SER A 29 -2.27 0.98 7.92
CA SER A 29 -1.27 1.26 6.91
C SER A 29 -1.28 2.76 6.58
N ASN A 30 -0.10 3.35 6.51
CA ASN A 30 0.08 4.73 6.08
C ASN A 30 0.00 4.88 4.54
N GLN A 31 -0.12 3.77 3.81
CA GLN A 31 -0.30 3.76 2.35
C GLN A 31 -1.74 4.06 1.94
N ILE A 32 -2.70 3.93 2.87
CA ILE A 32 -4.09 4.30 2.60
C ILE A 32 -4.16 5.83 2.59
N PRO A 33 -4.58 6.45 1.48
CA PRO A 33 -4.57 7.89 1.35
C PRO A 33 -5.53 8.55 2.34
N THR A 34 -5.08 9.65 2.91
CA THR A 34 -5.94 10.56 3.68
C THR A 34 -6.16 11.78 2.82
N ASN A 35 -7.41 12.12 2.55
CA ASN A 35 -7.73 13.32 1.77
C ASN A 35 -7.47 14.62 2.57
N GLU A 36 -7.58 15.77 1.88
CA GLU A 36 -7.35 17.09 2.48
C GLU A 36 -8.26 17.41 3.67
N MET A 37 -9.39 16.73 3.83
CA MET A 37 -10.31 16.87 4.95
C MET A 37 -10.00 15.94 6.13
N GLY A 38 -8.89 15.18 6.08
CA GLY A 38 -8.54 14.19 7.09
C GLY A 38 -9.46 12.96 7.07
N LEU A 39 -10.03 12.65 5.93
CA LEU A 39 -10.87 11.46 5.75
C LEU A 39 -10.05 10.33 5.14
N THR A 40 -10.20 9.14 5.66
CA THR A 40 -9.53 7.91 5.19
C THR A 40 -10.53 6.84 4.78
N GLU A 41 -10.02 5.70 4.37
CA GLU A 41 -10.79 4.55 3.94
C GLU A 41 -10.50 3.33 4.82
N LEU A 42 -11.48 2.45 4.95
CA LEU A 42 -11.37 1.16 5.62
C LEU A 42 -11.75 0.06 4.63
N PHE A 43 -10.84 -0.88 4.44
CA PHE A 43 -11.08 -2.05 3.62
C PHE A 43 -11.38 -3.26 4.52
N PHE A 44 -12.48 -3.93 4.24
CA PHE A 44 -12.85 -5.16 4.89
C PHE A 44 -13.11 -6.25 3.85
N GLY A 45 -12.59 -7.44 4.07
CA GLY A 45 -12.80 -8.53 3.12
C GLY A 45 -12.10 -9.82 3.49
N ASN A 46 -12.32 -10.82 2.67
CA ASN A 46 -11.62 -12.10 2.75
C ASN A 46 -10.28 -12.01 2.00
N TRP A 47 -9.20 -11.79 2.74
CA TRP A 47 -7.85 -11.62 2.16
C TRP A 47 -7.31 -12.89 1.50
N ALA A 48 -7.91 -14.07 1.73
CA ALA A 48 -7.56 -15.29 1.01
C ALA A 48 -8.01 -15.26 -0.47
N ASP A 49 -8.95 -14.37 -0.83
CA ASP A 49 -9.37 -14.15 -2.20
C ASP A 49 -8.53 -13.09 -2.94
N LEU A 50 -7.56 -12.49 -2.26
CA LEU A 50 -6.58 -11.62 -2.89
C LEU A 50 -5.41 -12.46 -3.43
N LEU A 51 -5.28 -12.50 -4.74
CA LEU A 51 -4.23 -13.24 -5.42
C LEU A 51 -3.08 -12.30 -5.75
N VAL A 52 -1.89 -12.71 -5.39
CA VAL A 52 -0.65 -12.05 -5.82
C VAL A 52 0.01 -12.96 -6.85
N GLY A 53 0.12 -12.46 -8.07
CA GLY A 53 0.80 -13.14 -9.17
C GLY A 53 2.22 -12.59 -9.29
N ASP A 54 3.22 -13.40 -9.02
CA ASP A 54 4.62 -13.08 -9.23
C ASP A 54 5.09 -13.81 -10.49
N GLN A 55 5.34 -13.06 -11.55
CA GLN A 55 5.79 -13.64 -12.82
C GLN A 55 7.29 -13.85 -12.82
N MET A 56 8.05 -12.97 -12.18
CA MET A 56 9.51 -13.01 -12.20
C MET A 56 10.05 -12.42 -10.91
N GLY A 57 10.95 -13.16 -10.26
CA GLY A 57 11.67 -12.62 -9.10
C GLY A 57 12.48 -11.37 -9.46
N LEU A 58 13.01 -10.69 -8.47
CA LEU A 58 13.84 -9.51 -8.67
C LEU A 58 15.10 -9.89 -9.47
N GLU A 59 15.16 -9.41 -10.71
CA GLU A 59 16.35 -9.50 -11.54
C GLU A 59 17.14 -8.20 -11.51
N THR A 60 18.43 -8.31 -11.25
CA THR A 60 19.34 -7.16 -11.25
C THR A 60 20.39 -7.32 -12.34
N TYR A 61 20.62 -6.28 -13.09
CA TYR A 61 21.65 -6.22 -14.11
C TYR A 61 22.49 -4.96 -13.94
N THR A 62 23.80 -5.13 -13.85
CA THR A 62 24.74 -4.02 -13.70
C THR A 62 25.61 -3.92 -14.95
N THR A 63 25.76 -2.73 -15.49
CA THR A 63 26.59 -2.43 -16.65
C THR A 63 27.46 -1.19 -16.43
N LEU A 64 28.60 -1.18 -17.06
CA LEU A 64 29.52 -0.03 -17.10
C LEU A 64 29.37 0.81 -18.39
N ASP A 65 28.62 0.27 -19.38
CA ASP A 65 28.45 0.88 -20.71
C ASP A 65 26.99 1.36 -20.92
N GLY A 66 26.20 1.45 -19.85
CA GLY A 66 24.80 1.83 -19.92
C GLY A 66 24.60 3.32 -20.18
N THR A 67 23.56 3.65 -20.95
CA THR A 67 23.09 5.03 -21.12
C THR A 67 21.68 5.13 -20.59
N TRP A 68 21.37 6.20 -19.85
CA TRP A 68 20.01 6.46 -19.32
C TRP A 68 19.71 7.95 -19.33
N THR A 69 18.45 8.28 -19.23
CA THR A 69 17.98 9.66 -19.15
C THR A 69 17.41 9.87 -17.73
N ASP A 70 17.83 10.95 -17.08
CA ASP A 70 17.32 11.31 -15.75
C ASP A 70 15.93 11.97 -15.80
N GLU A 71 15.37 12.29 -14.63
CA GLU A 71 14.06 12.94 -14.50
C GLU A 71 14.04 14.35 -15.13
N ASN A 72 15.19 14.99 -15.33
CA ASN A 72 15.33 16.30 -15.94
C ASN A 72 15.51 16.24 -17.48
N GLY A 73 15.53 15.03 -18.05
CA GLY A 73 15.74 14.80 -19.46
C GLY A 73 17.22 14.83 -19.88
N ILE A 74 18.16 14.82 -18.92
CA ILE A 74 19.60 14.80 -19.21
C ILE A 74 20.02 13.37 -19.48
N GLN A 75 20.74 13.16 -20.58
CA GLN A 75 21.30 11.86 -20.94
C GLN A 75 22.65 11.66 -20.25
N HIS A 76 22.78 10.53 -19.55
CA HIS A 76 24.00 10.09 -18.87
C HIS A 76 24.58 8.88 -19.58
N ASN A 77 25.90 8.82 -19.63
CA ASN A 77 26.66 7.68 -20.15
C ASN A 77 27.60 7.14 -19.07
N ALA A 78 27.37 5.89 -18.65
CA ALA A 78 28.12 5.28 -17.57
C ALA A 78 29.64 5.26 -17.84
N PHE A 79 30.04 5.00 -19.08
CA PHE A 79 31.44 4.93 -19.47
C PHE A 79 32.13 6.30 -19.41
N GLU A 80 31.50 7.35 -19.91
CA GLU A 80 32.07 8.71 -19.94
C GLU A 80 32.16 9.33 -18.55
N GLU A 81 31.18 9.01 -17.69
CA GLU A 81 31.08 9.56 -16.34
C GLU A 81 31.75 8.68 -15.26
N ASN A 82 32.38 7.56 -15.65
CA ASN A 82 32.97 6.58 -14.72
C ASN A 82 31.94 6.05 -13.69
N LEU A 83 30.71 5.79 -14.12
CA LEU A 83 29.62 5.30 -13.30
C LEU A 83 29.28 3.84 -13.65
N ALA A 84 28.64 3.16 -12.71
CA ALA A 84 28.00 1.87 -12.94
C ALA A 84 26.48 2.06 -12.91
N ALA A 85 25.78 1.64 -13.95
CA ALA A 85 24.32 1.64 -13.99
C ALA A 85 23.78 0.27 -13.58
N THR A 86 22.93 0.23 -12.55
CA THR A 86 22.24 -0.99 -12.12
C THR A 86 20.75 -0.87 -12.38
N ARG A 87 20.19 -1.81 -13.15
CA ARG A 87 18.76 -1.93 -13.40
C ARG A 87 18.20 -3.09 -12.58
N ALA A 88 17.12 -2.84 -11.85
CA ALA A 88 16.35 -3.86 -11.17
C ALA A 88 14.97 -3.97 -11.84
N LEU A 89 14.54 -5.20 -12.12
CA LEU A 89 13.24 -5.51 -12.71
C LEU A 89 12.52 -6.54 -11.87
N MET A 90 11.24 -6.29 -11.62
CA MET A 90 10.32 -7.21 -10.98
C MET A 90 8.95 -7.04 -11.63
N TYR A 91 8.26 -8.13 -11.88
CA TYR A 91 6.90 -8.12 -12.42
C TYR A 91 5.97 -8.86 -11.46
N ASP A 92 5.09 -8.11 -10.85
CA ASP A 92 4.04 -8.61 -9.98
C ASP A 92 2.70 -7.99 -10.35
N ASP A 93 1.64 -8.69 -10.06
CA ASP A 93 0.27 -8.21 -10.23
C ASP A 93 -0.59 -8.69 -9.07
N ILE A 94 -1.62 -7.90 -8.73
CA ILE A 94 -2.53 -8.19 -7.64
C ILE A 94 -3.96 -8.15 -8.17
N ALA A 95 -4.70 -9.23 -7.96
CA ALA A 95 -6.10 -9.32 -8.39
C ALA A 95 -6.99 -9.91 -7.30
N ALA A 96 -8.21 -9.41 -7.20
CA ALA A 96 -9.24 -10.03 -6.38
C ALA A 96 -9.90 -11.17 -7.18
N ARG A 97 -9.93 -12.38 -6.60
CA ARG A 97 -10.59 -13.54 -7.20
C ARG A 97 -12.10 -13.35 -7.29
N HIS A 98 -12.68 -12.76 -6.25
CA HIS A 98 -14.11 -12.44 -6.17
C HIS A 98 -14.27 -11.00 -5.70
N ALA A 99 -14.86 -10.15 -6.53
CA ALA A 99 -15.06 -8.73 -6.20
C ALA A 99 -15.99 -8.54 -4.99
N GLU A 100 -16.96 -9.43 -4.82
CA GLU A 100 -17.92 -9.41 -3.72
C GLU A 100 -17.28 -9.74 -2.35
N SER A 101 -16.05 -10.29 -2.34
CA SER A 101 -15.32 -10.61 -1.10
C SER A 101 -14.76 -9.39 -0.40
N PHE A 102 -14.85 -8.20 -1.01
CA PHE A 102 -14.25 -6.97 -0.47
C PHE A 102 -15.24 -5.83 -0.42
N ILE A 103 -15.20 -5.09 0.68
CA ILE A 103 -16.00 -3.87 0.90
C ILE A 103 -15.05 -2.74 1.31
N CYS A 104 -15.26 -1.57 0.70
CA CYS A 104 -14.56 -0.34 1.06
C CYS A 104 -15.52 0.63 1.74
N CYS A 105 -15.22 1.01 2.97
CA CYS A 105 -15.91 2.09 3.67
C CYS A 105 -15.10 3.38 3.52
N LYS A 106 -15.68 4.37 2.84
CA LYS A 106 -15.04 5.67 2.58
C LYS A 106 -15.49 6.73 3.59
N ASN A 107 -14.77 7.86 3.59
CA ASN A 107 -15.09 9.03 4.39
C ASN A 107 -15.04 8.80 5.92
N ILE A 108 -14.12 7.99 6.38
CA ILE A 108 -13.89 7.80 7.81
C ILE A 108 -13.00 8.93 8.31
N LYS A 109 -13.49 9.72 9.26
CA LYS A 109 -12.73 10.83 9.85
C LYS A 109 -11.61 10.29 10.73
N VAL A 110 -10.38 10.66 10.39
CA VAL A 110 -9.21 10.48 11.24
C VAL A 110 -9.15 11.68 12.18
N MET A 111 -8.98 11.42 13.45
CA MET A 111 -8.76 12.49 14.44
C MET A 111 -7.28 12.64 14.71
#